data_6930c2807b068bab894bb7ee0cb4a0ba
#
_entry.id   6930c2807b068bab894bb7ee0cb4a0ba
#
_cell.length_a   1.000
_cell.length_b   1.000
_cell.length_c   1.000
_cell.angle_alpha   90.00
_cell.angle_beta   90.00
_cell.angle_gamma   90.00
#
_symmetry.space_group_name_H-M   'P 1'
#
loop_
_entity.id
_entity.type
_entity.pdbx_description
1 polymer ?
#
loop_
_entity_poly.entity_id
_entity_poly.type
_entity_poly.pdbx_seq_one_letter_code
_entity_poly.pdbx_strand_id
1 'polypeptide(L)'
;VRYRCPCRLLLTCEQVFDSPLSKELVRMIASLRGTVLEVSLTGAIIEVGGVGMAFQATPATLAGLRVGEEGHVHTELLVREDSMTLFGFADADERHCFRVLLGAKGVGAKLALAVLAVHTPDALRRAIAAQDVAALKRVPGLGPKGAQRVIIDIGDKLGAPTGDSSEPAAPVTGADQPHPDVVAALVQLGWNEAVAARAVAAVESEQAAENAEPSVPELLRASLRRLGGASRG
;
A
#
# COMPACT_ATOMS: atom_id res chain seq x y z
N VAL A 1 36.31 -10.91 30.57
CA VAL A 1 35.22 -11.80 31.02
C VAL A 1 34.57 -12.35 29.76
N ARG A 2 34.85 -13.64 29.45
CA ARG A 2 34.31 -14.35 28.26
C ARG A 2 32.96 -14.94 28.64
N TYR A 3 31.86 -14.44 28.08
CA TYR A 3 30.59 -15.12 28.14
C TYR A 3 30.53 -16.20 27.05
N ARG A 4 30.51 -17.45 27.46
CA ARG A 4 30.23 -18.64 26.63
C ARG A 4 28.70 -18.75 26.49
N CYS A 5 28.17 -18.54 25.29
CA CYS A 5 26.78 -18.85 24.98
C CYS A 5 26.68 -20.30 24.50
N PRO A 6 25.85 -21.18 25.12
CA PRO A 6 25.65 -22.54 24.68
C PRO A 6 24.37 -22.60 23.81
N CYS A 7 24.45 -22.22 22.56
CA CYS A 7 23.41 -22.58 21.58
C CYS A 7 24.05 -22.92 20.26
N ARG A 8 24.16 -24.22 20.03
CA ARG A 8 24.57 -24.87 18.83
C ARG A 8 23.36 -24.97 17.91
N LEU A 9 23.03 -23.88 17.22
CA LEU A 9 22.26 -23.88 15.97
C LEU A 9 22.89 -22.83 15.09
N LEU A 10 23.76 -23.28 14.19
CA LEU A 10 24.30 -22.53 13.07
C LEU A 10 23.17 -22.31 12.05
N LEU A 11 22.28 -21.37 12.33
CA LEU A 11 21.53 -20.68 11.30
C LEU A 11 22.30 -19.37 11.04
N THR A 12 22.91 -19.31 9.87
CA THR A 12 23.66 -18.16 9.40
C THR A 12 22.82 -16.91 9.49
N CYS A 13 23.35 -15.88 10.13
CA CYS A 13 22.71 -14.59 10.39
C CYS A 13 22.28 -13.83 9.10
N GLU A 14 22.61 -14.36 7.93
CA GLU A 14 22.24 -13.81 6.62
C GLU A 14 20.82 -14.17 6.16
N GLN A 15 20.21 -15.24 6.69
CA GLN A 15 18.85 -15.65 6.25
C GLN A 15 17.71 -14.96 6.99
N VAL A 16 17.98 -14.26 8.09
CA VAL A 16 16.95 -13.53 8.85
C VAL A 16 16.65 -12.15 8.22
N PHE A 17 17.53 -11.63 7.38
CA PHE A 17 17.41 -10.28 6.79
C PHE A 17 16.64 -10.24 5.46
N ASP A 18 16.31 -11.37 4.86
CA ASP A 18 15.66 -11.46 3.55
C ASP A 18 14.18 -11.87 3.58
N SER A 19 13.57 -11.78 4.75
CA SER A 19 12.13 -11.97 4.90
C SER A 19 11.39 -10.72 4.35
N PRO A 20 10.31 -10.88 3.56
CA PRO A 20 9.52 -9.76 3.05
C PRO A 20 8.94 -8.87 4.18
N LEU A 21 8.76 -9.41 5.37
CA LEU A 21 8.37 -8.68 6.59
C LEU A 21 9.47 -7.74 7.13
N SER A 22 10.76 -8.02 6.89
CA SER A 22 11.86 -7.16 7.36
C SER A 22 12.05 -5.91 6.51
N LYS A 23 11.66 -5.93 5.23
CA LYS A 23 11.71 -4.75 4.35
C LYS A 23 10.61 -3.73 4.63
N GLU A 24 9.52 -4.13 5.29
CA GLU A 24 8.46 -3.20 5.69
C GLU A 24 8.70 -2.51 7.05
N LEU A 25 9.51 -3.10 7.93
CA LEU A 25 9.73 -2.58 9.29
C LEU A 25 10.77 -1.44 9.40
N VAL A 26 11.49 -1.11 8.34
CA VAL A 26 12.51 -0.03 8.39
C VAL A 26 11.94 1.28 7.82
N ARG A 27 10.84 1.75 8.40
CA ARG A 27 10.33 3.10 8.13
C ARG A 27 10.61 3.97 9.36
N MET A 28 11.59 4.84 9.28
CA MET A 28 11.87 5.78 10.37
C MET A 28 10.74 6.80 10.54
N ILE A 29 10.16 7.27 9.43
CA ILE A 29 9.06 8.22 9.41
C ILE A 29 8.00 7.70 8.41
N ALA A 30 6.94 7.08 8.91
CA ALA A 30 5.91 6.43 8.09
C ALA A 30 4.69 7.31 7.81
N SER A 31 4.42 8.28 8.68
CA SER A 31 3.36 9.27 8.55
C SER A 31 3.66 10.50 9.40
N LEU A 32 3.08 11.65 9.05
CA LEU A 32 3.07 12.85 9.87
C LEU A 32 1.62 13.24 10.14
N ARG A 33 1.34 13.62 11.39
CA ARG A 33 0.08 14.19 11.82
C ARG A 33 0.34 15.36 12.75
N GLY A 34 -0.25 16.52 12.45
CA GLY A 34 -0.08 17.71 13.25
C GLY A 34 -0.56 18.96 12.53
N THR A 35 -0.25 20.13 13.09
CA THR A 35 -0.67 21.42 12.53
C THR A 35 0.14 21.76 11.27
N VAL A 36 -0.53 22.08 10.19
CA VAL A 36 0.10 22.55 8.95
C VAL A 36 0.59 23.98 9.14
N LEU A 37 1.90 24.18 9.12
CA LEU A 37 2.51 25.51 9.29
C LEU A 37 2.61 26.26 7.97
N GLU A 38 2.93 25.56 6.89
CA GLU A 38 3.15 26.16 5.58
C GLU A 38 2.76 25.19 4.46
N VAL A 39 2.22 25.71 3.36
CA VAL A 39 1.99 24.98 2.12
C VAL A 39 2.57 25.79 0.98
N SER A 40 3.48 25.18 0.21
CA SER A 40 4.12 25.75 -0.98
C SER A 40 3.68 25.00 -2.25
N LEU A 41 4.21 25.39 -3.41
CA LEU A 41 3.89 24.72 -4.68
C LEU A 41 4.42 23.28 -4.79
N THR A 42 5.45 22.93 -4.04
CA THR A 42 6.15 21.64 -4.15
C THR A 42 6.25 20.87 -2.84
N GLY A 43 5.77 21.43 -1.74
CA GLY A 43 5.86 20.80 -0.42
C GLY A 43 5.10 21.54 0.65
N ALA A 44 5.11 21.00 1.87
CA ALA A 44 4.50 21.61 3.03
C ALA A 44 5.32 21.34 4.29
N ILE A 45 4.99 22.03 5.36
CA ILE A 45 5.57 21.84 6.69
C ILE A 45 4.44 21.48 7.65
N ILE A 46 4.56 20.37 8.34
CA ILE A 46 3.67 19.94 9.42
C ILE A 46 4.44 19.94 10.73
N GLU A 47 3.88 20.57 11.77
CA GLU A 47 4.41 20.56 13.12
C GLU A 47 3.97 19.31 13.85
N VAL A 48 4.93 18.53 14.31
CA VAL A 48 4.71 17.33 15.11
C VAL A 48 5.49 17.47 16.42
N GLY A 49 4.77 17.63 17.53
CA GLY A 49 5.39 17.74 18.85
C GLY A 49 6.35 18.94 19.00
N GLY A 50 6.06 20.06 18.37
CA GLY A 50 6.90 21.26 18.39
C GLY A 50 8.04 21.26 17.36
N VAL A 51 8.10 20.24 16.47
CA VAL A 51 9.12 20.17 15.41
C VAL A 51 8.44 20.31 14.05
N GLY A 52 8.84 21.31 13.26
CA GLY A 52 8.38 21.48 11.89
C GLY A 52 9.06 20.50 10.93
N MET A 53 8.29 19.57 10.36
CA MET A 53 8.75 18.57 9.42
C MET A 53 8.40 19.00 7.98
N ALA A 54 9.42 19.37 7.21
CA ALA A 54 9.26 19.73 5.80
C ALA A 54 9.26 18.49 4.90
N PHE A 55 8.35 18.44 3.95
CA PHE A 55 8.27 17.34 2.98
C PHE A 55 7.87 17.83 1.59
N GLN A 56 8.24 17.08 0.56
CA GLN A 56 7.81 17.29 -0.82
C GLN A 56 6.58 16.41 -1.10
N ALA A 57 5.63 16.94 -1.87
CA ALA A 57 4.41 16.21 -2.18
C ALA A 57 3.86 16.57 -3.58
N THR A 58 2.92 15.77 -4.07
CA THR A 58 2.18 16.05 -5.29
C THR A 58 1.23 17.23 -5.08
N PRO A 59 0.88 17.99 -6.14
CA PRO A 59 -0.12 19.06 -6.03
C PRO A 59 -1.47 18.57 -5.49
N ALA A 60 -1.86 17.33 -5.79
CA ALA A 60 -3.09 16.73 -5.28
C ALA A 60 -3.05 16.57 -3.75
N THR A 61 -1.96 16.05 -3.21
CA THR A 61 -1.74 15.94 -1.75
C THR A 61 -1.73 17.32 -1.08
N LEU A 62 -1.05 18.31 -1.68
CA LEU A 62 -0.95 19.66 -1.13
C LEU A 62 -2.31 20.41 -1.14
N ALA A 63 -3.14 20.15 -2.13
CA ALA A 63 -4.49 20.74 -2.21
C ALA A 63 -5.41 20.32 -1.05
N GLY A 64 -5.14 19.17 -0.43
CA GLY A 64 -5.86 18.69 0.74
C GLY A 64 -5.39 19.30 2.07
N LEU A 65 -4.29 20.06 2.09
CA LEU A 65 -3.73 20.64 3.31
C LEU A 65 -4.11 22.13 3.44
N ARG A 66 -4.41 22.56 4.67
CA ARG A 66 -4.73 23.94 4.98
C ARG A 66 -3.87 24.45 6.12
N VAL A 67 -3.24 25.60 5.92
CA VAL A 67 -2.40 26.26 6.95
C VAL A 67 -3.23 26.56 8.18
N GLY A 68 -2.72 26.20 9.35
CA GLY A 68 -3.37 26.35 10.65
C GLY A 68 -4.32 25.22 11.04
N GLU A 69 -4.65 24.30 10.13
CA GLU A 69 -5.47 23.14 10.42
C GLU A 69 -4.62 21.89 10.69
N GLU A 70 -5.23 20.85 11.28
CA GLU A 70 -4.58 19.55 11.44
C GLU A 70 -4.49 18.83 10.08
N GLY A 71 -3.28 18.44 9.68
CA GLY A 71 -3.00 17.67 8.50
C GLY A 71 -2.47 16.27 8.82
N HIS A 72 -2.78 15.30 7.98
CA HIS A 72 -2.21 13.96 8.02
C HIS A 72 -1.70 13.58 6.64
N VAL A 73 -0.47 13.07 6.56
CA VAL A 73 0.14 12.57 5.33
C VAL A 73 0.91 11.27 5.60
N HIS A 74 0.84 10.37 4.65
CA HIS A 74 1.71 9.20 4.62
C HIS A 74 3.07 9.62 4.08
N THR A 75 4.16 9.15 4.69
CA THR A 75 5.49 9.63 4.32
C THR A 75 6.41 8.52 3.87
N GLU A 76 7.37 8.89 3.03
CA GLU A 76 8.52 8.07 2.66
C GLU A 76 9.80 8.89 2.82
N LEU A 77 10.73 8.42 3.65
CA LEU A 77 12.01 9.06 3.87
C LEU A 77 13.05 8.48 2.91
N LEU A 78 13.60 9.32 2.05
CA LEU A 78 14.69 8.94 1.16
C LEU A 78 16.01 9.48 1.70
N VAL A 79 16.89 8.58 2.12
CA VAL A 79 18.22 8.90 2.63
C VAL A 79 19.22 8.59 1.54
N ARG A 80 20.10 9.54 1.24
CA ARG A 80 21.25 9.43 0.35
C ARG A 80 22.51 9.86 1.09
N GLU A 81 23.66 9.70 0.49
CA GLU A 81 24.95 10.06 1.12
C GLU A 81 25.03 11.55 1.50
N ASP A 82 24.38 12.40 0.69
CA ASP A 82 24.46 13.87 0.79
C ASP A 82 23.15 14.54 1.18
N SER A 83 22.06 13.78 1.31
CA SER A 83 20.72 14.37 1.51
C SER A 83 19.74 13.43 2.19
N MET A 84 18.84 14.03 3.00
CA MET A 84 17.68 13.39 3.56
C MET A 84 16.44 14.15 3.08
N THR A 85 15.58 13.49 2.35
CA THR A 85 14.37 14.10 1.79
C THR A 85 13.14 13.32 2.18
N LEU A 86 12.16 14.01 2.76
CA LEU A 86 10.88 13.43 3.11
C LEU A 86 9.86 13.72 2.01
N PHE A 87 9.11 12.71 1.63
CA PHE A 87 8.03 12.81 0.66
C PHE A 87 6.70 12.50 1.35
N GLY A 88 5.66 13.29 1.06
CA GLY A 88 4.33 13.15 1.64
C GLY A 88 3.29 12.79 0.58
N PHE A 89 2.33 11.95 0.96
CA PHE A 89 1.28 11.41 0.10
C PHE A 89 -0.07 11.47 0.83
N ALA A 90 -1.14 11.68 0.09
CA ALA A 90 -2.48 11.76 0.65
C ALA A 90 -2.92 10.42 1.26
N ASP A 91 -2.55 9.32 0.61
CA ASP A 91 -2.89 7.98 1.04
C ASP A 91 -1.73 6.98 0.95
N ALA A 92 -1.94 5.79 1.49
CA ALA A 92 -0.95 4.72 1.52
C ALA A 92 -0.69 4.12 0.13
N ASP A 93 -1.66 4.18 -0.77
CA ASP A 93 -1.56 3.64 -2.12
C ASP A 93 -0.70 4.52 -3.01
N GLU A 94 -0.88 5.87 -2.94
CA GLU A 94 -0.01 6.83 -3.63
C GLU A 94 1.46 6.65 -3.18
N ARG A 95 1.69 6.49 -1.86
CA ARG A 95 3.01 6.17 -1.31
C ARG A 95 3.55 4.83 -1.82
N HIS A 96 2.71 3.79 -1.91
CA HIS A 96 3.10 2.49 -2.46
C HIS A 96 3.54 2.61 -3.91
N CYS A 97 2.77 3.30 -4.75
CA CYS A 97 3.12 3.59 -6.14
C CYS A 97 4.46 4.33 -6.26
N PHE A 98 4.70 5.31 -5.40
CA PHE A 98 5.98 6.03 -5.36
C PHE A 98 7.17 5.07 -5.11
N ARG A 99 7.04 4.18 -4.14
CA ARG A 99 8.10 3.19 -3.81
C ARG A 99 8.36 2.22 -4.97
N VAL A 100 7.30 1.75 -5.61
CA VAL A 100 7.43 0.85 -6.77
C VAL A 100 8.12 1.58 -7.94
N LEU A 101 7.76 2.85 -8.18
CA LEU A 101 8.39 3.69 -9.20
C LEU A 101 9.88 3.90 -8.94
N LEU A 102 10.29 4.10 -7.67
CA LEU A 102 11.71 4.22 -7.30
C LEU A 102 12.52 2.95 -7.58
N GLY A 103 11.87 1.79 -7.61
CA GLY A 103 12.50 0.52 -7.96
C GLY A 103 12.78 0.35 -9.45
N ALA A 104 12.20 1.19 -10.31
CA ALA A 104 12.44 1.13 -11.75
C ALA A 104 13.76 1.84 -12.13
N LYS A 105 14.53 1.21 -13.03
CA LYS A 105 15.83 1.75 -13.45
C LYS A 105 15.69 3.10 -14.16
N GLY A 106 16.38 4.12 -13.61
CA GLY A 106 16.40 5.47 -14.16
C GLY A 106 15.23 6.34 -13.68
N VAL A 107 14.41 5.87 -12.75
CA VAL A 107 13.38 6.66 -12.09
C VAL A 107 13.90 7.15 -10.74
N GLY A 108 14.16 8.45 -10.64
CA GLY A 108 14.50 9.09 -9.36
C GLY A 108 13.25 9.67 -8.70
N ALA A 109 13.39 10.14 -7.45
CA ALA A 109 12.27 10.66 -6.65
C ALA A 109 11.50 11.82 -7.34
N LYS A 110 12.21 12.74 -7.99
CA LYS A 110 11.58 13.85 -8.73
C LYS A 110 10.71 13.35 -9.89
N LEU A 111 11.19 12.32 -10.62
CA LEU A 111 10.44 11.75 -11.73
C LEU A 111 9.26 10.92 -11.22
N ALA A 112 9.43 10.16 -10.13
CA ALA A 112 8.35 9.42 -9.48
C ALA A 112 7.23 10.34 -8.99
N LEU A 113 7.56 11.49 -8.36
CA LEU A 113 6.57 12.52 -8.01
C LEU A 113 5.88 13.12 -9.25
N ALA A 114 6.63 13.38 -10.33
CA ALA A 114 6.05 13.91 -11.56
C ALA A 114 5.07 12.90 -12.20
N VAL A 115 5.36 11.61 -12.13
CA VAL A 115 4.41 10.56 -12.58
C VAL A 115 3.12 10.60 -11.76
N LEU A 116 3.21 10.69 -10.45
CA LEU A 116 2.05 10.73 -9.54
C LEU A 116 1.30 12.07 -9.57
N ALA A 117 1.97 13.16 -9.98
CA ALA A 117 1.30 14.43 -10.22
C ALA A 117 0.42 14.43 -11.48
N VAL A 118 0.74 13.60 -12.49
CA VAL A 118 0.01 13.49 -13.75
C VAL A 118 -0.98 12.33 -13.73
N HIS A 119 -0.65 11.23 -13.07
CA HIS A 119 -1.45 10.01 -13.01
C HIS A 119 -1.81 9.66 -11.58
N THR A 120 -3.09 9.43 -11.32
CA THR A 120 -3.53 8.79 -10.08
C THR A 120 -3.01 7.35 -10.03
N PRO A 121 -2.90 6.71 -8.84
CA PRO A 121 -2.48 5.33 -8.72
C PRO A 121 -3.18 4.36 -9.67
N ASP A 122 -4.51 4.46 -9.80
CA ASP A 122 -5.29 3.61 -10.70
C ASP A 122 -5.08 3.92 -12.17
N ALA A 123 -4.96 5.21 -12.53
CA ALA A 123 -4.63 5.59 -13.90
C ALA A 123 -3.24 5.08 -14.30
N LEU A 124 -2.28 5.09 -13.37
CA LEU A 124 -0.95 4.54 -13.57
C LEU A 124 -0.99 3.02 -13.78
N ARG A 125 -1.74 2.27 -12.95
CA ARG A 125 -1.94 0.82 -13.11
C ARG A 125 -2.55 0.47 -14.46
N ARG A 126 -3.60 1.20 -14.86
CA ARG A 126 -4.24 1.00 -16.18
C ARG A 126 -3.27 1.29 -17.32
N ALA A 127 -2.50 2.37 -17.25
CA ALA A 127 -1.52 2.71 -18.29
C ALA A 127 -0.42 1.64 -18.41
N ILE A 128 0.05 1.08 -17.29
CA ILE A 128 1.06 0.01 -17.28
C ILE A 128 0.47 -1.30 -17.81
N ALA A 129 -0.71 -1.70 -17.35
CA ALA A 129 -1.39 -2.92 -17.81
C ALA A 129 -1.72 -2.87 -19.31
N ALA A 130 -2.13 -1.71 -19.82
CA ALA A 130 -2.39 -1.48 -21.24
C ALA A 130 -1.11 -1.24 -22.06
N GLN A 131 0.07 -1.21 -21.45
CA GLN A 131 1.34 -0.83 -22.07
C GLN A 131 1.28 0.53 -22.81
N ASP A 132 0.51 1.48 -22.28
CA ASP A 132 0.28 2.79 -22.90
C ASP A 132 1.46 3.72 -22.69
N VAL A 133 2.42 3.63 -23.60
CA VAL A 133 3.58 4.54 -23.65
C VAL A 133 3.16 5.98 -23.88
N ALA A 134 2.05 6.24 -24.60
CA ALA A 134 1.61 7.59 -24.90
C ALA A 134 1.07 8.30 -23.64
N ALA A 135 0.34 7.61 -22.78
CA ALA A 135 -0.09 8.13 -21.50
C ALA A 135 1.11 8.52 -20.61
N LEU A 136 2.10 7.64 -20.48
CA LEU A 136 3.28 7.90 -19.65
C LEU A 136 4.18 9.02 -20.20
N LYS A 137 4.20 9.25 -21.50
CA LYS A 137 4.92 10.38 -22.12
C LYS A 137 4.38 11.77 -21.76
N ARG A 138 3.16 11.86 -21.20
CA ARG A 138 2.63 13.12 -20.68
C ARG A 138 3.41 13.64 -19.47
N VAL A 139 4.16 12.75 -18.82
CA VAL A 139 4.96 13.10 -17.64
C VAL A 139 6.22 13.86 -18.07
N PRO A 140 6.44 15.06 -17.55
CA PRO A 140 7.67 15.82 -17.82
C PRO A 140 8.92 15.03 -17.40
N GLY A 141 9.87 14.93 -18.31
CA GLY A 141 11.11 14.18 -18.05
C GLY A 141 11.04 12.68 -18.37
N LEU A 142 9.90 12.15 -18.79
CA LEU A 142 9.75 10.75 -19.20
C LEU A 142 9.62 10.64 -20.71
N GLY A 143 10.71 10.33 -21.38
CA GLY A 143 10.74 10.09 -22.83
C GLY A 143 10.21 8.69 -23.20
N PRO A 144 10.04 8.38 -24.52
CA PRO A 144 9.47 7.10 -24.98
C PRO A 144 10.27 5.88 -24.51
N LYS A 145 11.60 5.95 -24.55
CA LYS A 145 12.47 4.86 -24.05
C LYS A 145 12.36 4.66 -22.52
N GLY A 146 12.21 5.77 -21.78
CA GLY A 146 11.99 5.74 -20.33
C GLY A 146 10.63 5.14 -19.98
N ALA A 147 9.57 5.55 -20.68
CA ALA A 147 8.23 5.02 -20.48
C ALA A 147 8.15 3.50 -20.72
N GLN A 148 8.73 3.01 -21.83
CA GLN A 148 8.82 1.57 -22.09
C GLN A 148 9.56 0.80 -21.00
N ARG A 149 10.69 1.37 -20.51
CA ARG A 149 11.47 0.76 -19.43
C ARG A 149 10.66 0.71 -18.12
N VAL A 150 9.97 1.79 -17.78
CA VAL A 150 9.10 1.86 -16.60
C VAL A 150 8.02 0.78 -16.67
N ILE A 151 7.36 0.60 -17.82
CA ILE A 151 6.35 -0.44 -18.02
C ILE A 151 6.95 -1.84 -17.76
N ILE A 152 8.11 -2.12 -18.31
CA ILE A 152 8.78 -3.43 -18.18
C ILE A 152 9.27 -3.67 -16.74
N ASP A 153 9.92 -2.67 -16.13
CA ASP A 153 10.52 -2.81 -14.80
C ASP A 153 9.45 -2.89 -13.69
N ILE A 154 8.33 -2.21 -13.87
CA ILE A 154 7.22 -2.20 -12.91
C ILE A 154 6.33 -3.44 -13.12
N GLY A 155 5.89 -3.71 -14.35
CA GLY A 155 5.02 -4.84 -14.64
C GLY A 155 3.86 -4.96 -13.66
N ASP A 156 3.71 -6.12 -13.03
CA ASP A 156 2.61 -6.42 -12.08
C ASP A 156 2.84 -5.95 -10.63
N LYS A 157 3.97 -5.26 -10.35
CA LYS A 157 4.34 -4.86 -8.98
C LYS A 157 3.39 -3.84 -8.35
N LEU A 158 2.61 -3.12 -9.16
CA LEU A 158 1.58 -2.18 -8.68
C LEU A 158 0.25 -2.87 -8.35
N GLY A 159 0.10 -4.16 -8.68
CA GLY A 159 -1.17 -4.86 -8.56
C GLY A 159 -2.16 -4.49 -9.68
N ALA A 160 -3.33 -5.13 -9.65
CA ALA A 160 -4.41 -4.85 -10.58
C ALA A 160 -5.02 -3.46 -10.30
N PRO A 161 -5.52 -2.74 -11.33
CA PRO A 161 -6.28 -1.52 -11.10
C PRO A 161 -7.52 -1.84 -10.26
N THR A 162 -7.66 -1.17 -9.13
CA THR A 162 -8.90 -1.15 -8.36
C THR A 162 -9.88 -0.34 -9.19
N GLY A 163 -10.95 -0.95 -9.69
CA GLY A 163 -11.95 -0.29 -10.54
C GLY A 163 -12.46 1.01 -9.92
N ASP A 164 -12.84 1.97 -10.76
CA ASP A 164 -13.27 3.32 -10.44
C ASP A 164 -14.02 3.44 -9.10
N SER A 165 -13.31 4.01 -8.12
CA SER A 165 -13.92 4.53 -6.90
C SER A 165 -13.44 5.96 -6.70
N SER A 166 -13.75 6.84 -7.65
CA SER A 166 -13.78 8.28 -7.43
C SER A 166 -15.18 8.67 -6.97
N GLU A 167 -15.54 8.24 -5.75
CA GLU A 167 -16.60 8.88 -4.99
C GLU A 167 -16.22 8.83 -3.49
N PRO A 168 -16.45 9.91 -2.72
CA PRO A 168 -16.17 9.91 -1.29
C PRO A 168 -17.03 8.82 -0.65
N ALA A 169 -16.37 7.91 0.09
CA ALA A 169 -17.00 6.78 0.73
C ALA A 169 -18.17 7.20 1.62
N ALA A 170 -19.36 7.14 1.03
CA ALA A 170 -20.56 6.85 1.80
C ALA A 170 -20.49 5.38 2.22
N PRO A 171 -20.99 5.00 3.41
CA PRO A 171 -20.95 3.62 3.85
C PRO A 171 -21.82 2.77 2.93
N VAL A 172 -21.20 2.05 2.00
CA VAL A 172 -21.89 1.05 1.20
C VAL A 172 -22.11 -0.20 2.05
N THR A 173 -23.30 -0.30 2.58
CA THR A 173 -23.94 -1.57 2.89
C THR A 173 -24.16 -2.33 1.58
N GLY A 174 -23.19 -3.12 1.17
CA GLY A 174 -23.22 -3.99 -0.01
C GLY A 174 -23.16 -5.45 0.43
N ALA A 175 -24.32 -6.04 0.63
CA ALA A 175 -24.53 -7.45 0.91
C ALA A 175 -24.34 -8.28 -0.36
N ASP A 176 -23.09 -8.51 -0.83
CA ASP A 176 -22.86 -9.54 -1.85
C ASP A 176 -21.38 -9.91 -2.08
N GLN A 177 -20.45 -9.43 -1.26
CA GLN A 177 -19.06 -9.91 -1.33
C GLN A 177 -18.67 -10.56 -0.01
N PRO A 178 -18.08 -11.79 -0.03
CA PRO A 178 -17.67 -12.47 1.19
C PRO A 178 -16.65 -11.63 1.96
N HIS A 179 -16.78 -11.62 3.29
CA HIS A 179 -16.01 -10.74 4.18
C HIS A 179 -14.49 -10.82 3.90
N PRO A 180 -13.84 -9.75 3.41
CA PRO A 180 -12.49 -9.82 2.84
C PRO A 180 -11.43 -10.22 3.88
N ASP A 181 -11.59 -9.79 5.15
CA ASP A 181 -10.65 -10.12 6.22
C ASP A 181 -10.69 -11.62 6.58
N VAL A 182 -11.87 -12.25 6.47
CA VAL A 182 -12.04 -13.68 6.74
C VAL A 182 -11.44 -14.50 5.61
N VAL A 183 -11.62 -14.07 4.37
CA VAL A 183 -10.99 -14.70 3.19
C VAL A 183 -9.47 -14.60 3.29
N ALA A 184 -8.93 -13.43 3.61
CA ALA A 184 -7.49 -13.22 3.79
C ALA A 184 -6.90 -14.11 4.91
N ALA A 185 -7.61 -14.25 6.03
CA ALA A 185 -7.18 -15.12 7.13
C ALA A 185 -7.15 -16.60 6.72
N LEU A 186 -8.13 -17.07 5.94
CA LEU A 186 -8.16 -18.44 5.42
C LEU A 186 -7.03 -18.71 4.42
N VAL A 187 -6.69 -17.73 3.59
CA VAL A 187 -5.55 -17.83 2.66
C VAL A 187 -4.23 -17.92 3.41
N GLN A 188 -4.05 -17.16 4.49
CA GLN A 188 -2.87 -17.24 5.36
C GLN A 188 -2.76 -18.60 6.06
N LEU A 189 -3.88 -19.28 6.31
CA LEU A 189 -3.93 -20.64 6.86
C LEU A 189 -3.68 -21.73 5.80
N GLY A 190 -3.42 -21.34 4.54
CA GLY A 190 -3.02 -22.26 3.46
C GLY A 190 -4.15 -22.71 2.52
N TRP A 191 -5.34 -22.09 2.62
CA TRP A 191 -6.44 -22.38 1.69
C TRP A 191 -6.33 -21.57 0.41
N ASN A 192 -6.79 -22.14 -0.71
CA ASN A 192 -6.86 -21.41 -1.98
C ASN A 192 -7.95 -20.30 -1.89
N GLU A 193 -7.66 -19.11 -2.41
CA GLU A 193 -8.53 -17.93 -2.34
C GLU A 193 -9.95 -18.20 -2.87
N ALA A 194 -10.08 -18.89 -4.00
CA ALA A 194 -11.39 -19.23 -4.55
C ALA A 194 -12.19 -20.22 -3.70
N VAL A 195 -11.50 -21.09 -2.93
CA VAL A 195 -12.13 -22.03 -1.99
C VAL A 195 -12.53 -21.29 -0.72
N ALA A 196 -11.65 -20.42 -0.20
CA ALA A 196 -11.91 -19.58 0.96
C ALA A 196 -13.11 -18.65 0.73
N ALA A 197 -13.15 -17.92 -0.38
CA ALA A 197 -14.24 -17.03 -0.74
C ALA A 197 -15.59 -17.77 -0.82
N ARG A 198 -15.64 -18.94 -1.45
CA ARG A 198 -16.86 -19.76 -1.52
C ARG A 198 -17.33 -20.27 -0.16
N ALA A 199 -16.40 -20.64 0.71
CA ALA A 199 -16.73 -21.09 2.05
C ALA A 199 -17.33 -19.96 2.91
N VAL A 200 -16.75 -18.75 2.84
CA VAL A 200 -17.24 -17.56 3.55
C VAL A 200 -18.60 -17.15 3.02
N ALA A 201 -18.79 -17.02 1.70
CA ALA A 201 -20.07 -16.67 1.10
C ALA A 201 -21.20 -17.65 1.47
N ALA A 202 -20.90 -18.95 1.53
CA ALA A 202 -21.88 -19.96 1.92
C ALA A 202 -22.27 -19.84 3.41
N VAL A 203 -21.33 -19.49 4.30
CA VAL A 203 -21.61 -19.28 5.72
C VAL A 203 -22.41 -17.98 5.93
N GLU A 204 -22.06 -16.91 5.22
CA GLU A 204 -22.81 -15.64 5.27
C GLU A 204 -24.25 -15.81 4.80
N SER A 205 -24.47 -16.57 3.73
CA SER A 205 -25.84 -16.85 3.24
C SER A 205 -26.65 -17.70 4.23
N GLU A 206 -26.04 -18.64 4.94
CA GLU A 206 -26.68 -19.44 5.99
C GLU A 206 -27.05 -18.56 7.21
N GLN A 207 -26.18 -17.64 7.62
CA GLN A 207 -26.38 -16.77 8.77
C GLN A 207 -27.33 -15.59 8.46
N ALA A 208 -27.33 -15.09 7.24
CA ALA A 208 -28.32 -14.10 6.79
C ALA A 208 -29.78 -14.65 6.86
N ALA A 209 -29.96 -15.95 6.65
CA ALA A 209 -31.24 -16.61 6.81
C ALA A 209 -31.71 -16.69 8.28
N GLU A 210 -30.78 -16.57 9.25
CA GLU A 210 -31.07 -16.60 10.69
C GLU A 210 -31.16 -15.20 11.33
N ASN A 211 -31.14 -14.11 10.53
CA ASN A 211 -31.12 -12.71 10.98
C ASN A 211 -30.04 -12.37 12.00
N ALA A 212 -28.88 -13.05 11.95
CA ALA A 212 -27.73 -12.79 12.80
C ALA A 212 -26.67 -12.00 12.01
N GLU A 213 -26.16 -10.89 12.57
CA GLU A 213 -24.96 -10.24 12.08
C GLU A 213 -23.74 -10.90 12.77
N PRO A 214 -23.07 -11.85 12.10
CA PRO A 214 -21.97 -12.58 12.73
C PRO A 214 -20.72 -11.71 12.85
N SER A 215 -20.06 -11.81 13.98
CA SER A 215 -18.75 -11.19 14.15
C SER A 215 -17.67 -11.91 13.30
N VAL A 216 -16.60 -11.18 12.89
CA VAL A 216 -15.49 -11.73 12.11
C VAL A 216 -14.92 -13.04 12.71
N PRO A 217 -14.72 -13.20 14.04
CA PRO A 217 -14.28 -14.45 14.64
C PRO A 217 -15.26 -15.61 14.49
N GLU A 218 -16.56 -15.34 14.48
CA GLU A 218 -17.59 -16.36 14.31
C GLU A 218 -17.67 -16.85 12.89
N LEU A 219 -17.62 -15.93 11.91
CA LEU A 219 -17.52 -16.24 10.48
C LEU A 219 -16.28 -17.09 10.18
N LEU A 220 -15.14 -16.73 10.73
CA LEU A 220 -13.89 -17.48 10.53
C LEU A 220 -14.03 -18.91 11.08
N ARG A 221 -14.56 -19.08 12.30
CA ARG A 221 -14.75 -20.41 12.90
C ARG A 221 -15.73 -21.27 12.11
N ALA A 222 -16.83 -20.69 11.62
CA ALA A 222 -17.83 -21.40 10.83
C ALA A 222 -17.24 -21.82 9.47
N SER A 223 -16.51 -20.95 8.80
CA SER A 223 -15.82 -21.24 7.53
C SER A 223 -14.76 -22.34 7.69
N LEU A 224 -13.99 -22.33 8.77
CA LEU A 224 -13.01 -23.38 9.07
C LEU A 224 -13.69 -24.75 9.34
N ARG A 225 -14.82 -24.78 10.06
CA ARG A 225 -15.57 -26.04 10.27
C ARG A 225 -16.07 -26.63 8.96
N ARG A 226 -16.57 -25.77 8.05
CA ARG A 226 -17.05 -26.18 6.73
C ARG A 226 -15.92 -26.75 5.86
N LEU A 227 -14.79 -26.07 5.85
CA LEU A 227 -13.60 -26.52 5.12
C LEU A 227 -12.94 -27.78 5.71
N GLY A 228 -12.92 -27.89 7.05
CA GLY A 228 -12.38 -29.08 7.74
C GLY A 228 -13.30 -30.30 7.65
N GLY A 229 -14.61 -30.13 7.48
CA GLY A 229 -15.56 -31.20 7.24
C GLY A 229 -15.50 -31.79 5.83
N ALA A 230 -15.13 -30.98 4.83
CA ALA A 230 -15.00 -31.43 3.43
C ALA A 230 -13.72 -32.23 3.11
N SER A 231 -12.75 -32.26 4.05
CA SER A 231 -11.47 -33.00 3.90
C SER A 231 -11.50 -34.43 4.44
N ARG A 232 -12.64 -34.96 4.83
CA ARG A 232 -12.82 -36.33 5.37
C ARG A 232 -13.77 -37.22 4.57
N GLY A 233 -13.92 -36.92 3.29
CA GLY A 233 -14.70 -37.74 2.36
C GLY A 233 -13.85 -38.25 1.19
#